data_e450b9ee9cb3ffe47e754e08004ff957
#
_entry.id   e450b9ee9cb3ffe47e754e08004ff957
#
_cell.length_a   1.000
_cell.length_b   1.000
_cell.length_c   1.000
_cell.angle_alpha   90.00
_cell.angle_beta   90.00
_cell.angle_gamma   90.00
#
_symmetry.space_group_name_H-M   'P 1'
#
loop_
_entity.id
_entity.type
_entity.pdbx_description
1 polymer ?
#
loop_
_entity_poly.entity_id
_entity_poly.type
_entity_poly.pdbx_seq_one_letter_code
_entity_poly.pdbx_strand_id
1 'polypeptide(L)'
;KHADILNYSHDKQLEIWEPEDDDGTFQLAIWEPEDDVIPPEMIAKVEELDRDEYDVVAMIHETFFDLDVAIGFLEETKQVTTAQDDKLKKLTEMLSSNEFANRKVLIFSEFADTVRYVAGHLQEAGIDGVEFLDSVSGKNRADVIKRFAPYYNGSSTPQLQADGKRPIRILVATDVLSEGLNLQDACRLINYDIHWN
;
A
#
# COMPACT_ATOMS: atom_id res chain seq x y z
N LYS A 1 -16.51 18.15 25.91
CA LYS A 1 -15.04 18.30 26.07
C LYS A 1 -14.24 17.23 25.32
N HIS A 2 -14.66 15.93 25.34
CA HIS A 2 -13.99 14.89 24.55
C HIS A 2 -14.28 15.02 23.04
N ALA A 3 -15.49 15.38 22.66
CA ALA A 3 -15.85 15.65 21.27
C ALA A 3 -15.02 16.80 20.68
N ASP A 4 -14.75 17.83 21.47
CA ASP A 4 -13.95 18.99 21.05
C ASP A 4 -12.46 18.59 20.82
N ILE A 5 -11.93 17.64 21.62
CA ILE A 5 -10.55 17.16 21.48
C ILE A 5 -10.44 16.22 20.26
N LEU A 6 -11.41 15.35 20.05
CA LEU A 6 -11.48 14.49 18.89
C LEU A 6 -11.69 15.29 17.59
N ASN A 7 -12.57 16.30 17.63
CA ASN A 7 -12.74 17.22 16.50
C ASN A 7 -11.48 18.05 16.24
N TYR A 8 -10.79 18.53 17.28
CA TYR A 8 -9.51 19.23 17.10
C TYR A 8 -8.44 18.34 16.45
N SER A 9 -8.34 17.08 16.87
CA SER A 9 -7.44 16.10 16.26
C SER A 9 -7.82 15.83 14.81
N HIS A 10 -9.11 15.70 14.51
CA HIS A 10 -9.64 15.49 13.17
C HIS A 10 -9.42 16.72 12.27
N ASP A 11 -9.71 17.92 12.77
CA ASP A 11 -9.51 19.16 12.01
C ASP A 11 -8.02 19.41 11.74
N LYS A 12 -7.13 19.16 12.70
CA LYS A 12 -5.67 19.21 12.47
C LYS A 12 -5.18 18.13 11.50
N GLN A 13 -5.76 16.95 11.54
CA GLN A 13 -5.46 15.88 10.61
C GLN A 13 -5.87 16.27 9.18
N LEU A 14 -7.02 16.91 9.01
CA LEU A 14 -7.48 17.45 7.73
C LEU A 14 -6.58 18.59 7.22
N GLU A 15 -6.17 19.54 8.10
CA GLU A 15 -5.23 20.62 7.74
C GLU A 15 -3.86 20.12 7.28
N ILE A 16 -3.39 18.97 7.81
CA ILE A 16 -2.13 18.34 7.39
C ILE A 16 -2.27 17.65 6.02
N TRP A 17 -3.50 17.27 5.63
CA TRP A 17 -3.78 16.48 4.43
C TRP A 17 -4.46 17.27 3.31
N GLU A 18 -4.82 18.56 3.52
CA GLU A 18 -5.26 19.41 2.41
C GLU A 18 -4.06 19.71 1.50
N PRO A 19 -4.10 19.30 0.21
CA PRO A 19 -3.06 19.68 -0.74
C PRO A 19 -3.17 21.17 -0.99
N GLU A 20 -2.11 21.93 -0.71
CA GLU A 20 -1.96 23.26 -1.31
C GLU A 20 -1.92 23.11 -2.83
N ASP A 21 -2.70 23.94 -3.51
CA ASP A 21 -3.01 23.93 -4.92
C ASP A 21 -1.81 23.82 -5.87
N ASP A 22 -2.01 22.96 -6.88
CA ASP A 22 -1.66 23.15 -8.28
C ASP A 22 -0.18 23.16 -8.65
N ASP A 23 0.50 22.02 -8.48
CA ASP A 23 1.51 21.61 -9.45
C ASP A 23 1.88 20.11 -9.27
N GLY A 24 1.25 19.24 -10.08
CA GLY A 24 1.82 17.97 -10.55
C GLY A 24 2.41 16.99 -9.52
N THR A 25 2.19 17.16 -8.25
CA THR A 25 2.76 16.33 -7.19
C THR A 25 1.83 15.20 -6.83
N PHE A 26 2.37 14.03 -6.88
CA PHE A 26 1.92 12.72 -6.49
C PHE A 26 0.81 12.76 -5.41
N GLN A 27 -0.43 12.57 -5.84
CA GLN A 27 -1.54 12.32 -4.94
C GLN A 27 -1.33 10.96 -4.29
N LEU A 28 -0.86 10.95 -3.06
CA LEU A 28 -1.11 9.87 -2.11
C LEU A 28 -2.62 9.85 -1.78
N ALA A 29 -3.44 9.66 -2.79
CA ALA A 29 -4.87 9.41 -2.66
C ALA A 29 -5.06 7.96 -2.24
N ILE A 30 -4.64 7.56 -1.04
CA ILE A 30 -4.74 6.17 -0.61
C ILE A 30 -5.04 6.06 0.88
N TRP A 31 -5.64 7.05 1.47
CA TRP A 31 -6.28 6.85 2.75
C TRP A 31 -7.75 7.17 2.61
N GLU A 32 -8.58 6.12 2.52
CA GLU A 32 -10.00 6.33 2.75
C GLU A 32 -10.15 6.63 4.25
N PRO A 33 -10.60 7.83 4.63
CA PRO A 33 -10.74 8.23 6.04
C PRO A 33 -11.74 7.37 6.81
N GLU A 34 -12.41 6.45 6.13
CA GLU A 34 -13.50 5.66 6.70
C GLU A 34 -13.03 4.52 7.60
N ASP A 35 -11.78 4.03 7.43
CA ASP A 35 -11.31 2.86 8.19
C ASP A 35 -10.73 3.19 9.58
N ASP A 36 -10.31 4.44 9.83
CA ASP A 36 -9.69 4.85 11.10
C ASP A 36 -10.54 5.81 11.94
N VAL A 37 -11.69 6.20 11.45
CA VAL A 37 -12.64 6.99 12.25
C VAL A 37 -13.38 6.05 13.18
N ILE A 38 -13.07 6.13 14.48
CA ILE A 38 -13.85 5.42 15.51
C ILE A 38 -15.31 5.87 15.38
N PRO A 39 -16.25 4.99 14.98
CA PRO A 39 -17.64 5.38 14.82
C PRO A 39 -18.19 6.03 16.10
N PRO A 40 -18.98 7.11 16.01
CA PRO A 40 -19.58 7.77 17.17
C PRO A 40 -20.31 6.80 18.12
N GLU A 41 -20.84 5.72 17.57
CA GLU A 41 -21.52 4.66 18.30
C GLU A 41 -20.55 3.80 19.14
N MET A 42 -19.29 3.69 18.75
CA MET A 42 -18.25 3.05 19.54
C MET A 42 -17.77 3.98 20.65
N ILE A 43 -17.61 5.27 20.36
CA ILE A 43 -17.24 6.28 21.38
C ILE A 43 -18.29 6.34 22.49
N ALA A 44 -19.58 6.24 22.13
CA ALA A 44 -20.68 6.24 23.11
C ALA A 44 -20.70 4.98 24.01
N LYS A 45 -19.98 3.94 23.67
CA LYS A 45 -19.86 2.69 24.45
C LYS A 45 -18.60 2.62 25.29
N VAL A 46 -17.68 3.58 25.12
CA VAL A 46 -16.44 3.64 25.90
C VAL A 46 -16.78 4.17 27.30
N GLU A 47 -16.36 3.42 28.32
CA GLU A 47 -16.51 3.82 29.71
C GLU A 47 -15.60 5.03 29.99
N GLU A 48 -16.16 6.09 30.57
CA GLU A 48 -15.36 7.26 30.95
C GLU A 48 -14.39 6.89 32.06
N LEU A 49 -13.12 7.31 31.92
CA LEU A 49 -12.13 7.15 32.99
C LEU A 49 -12.50 8.01 34.21
N ASP A 50 -12.46 7.40 35.39
CA ASP A 50 -12.67 8.10 36.64
C ASP A 50 -11.50 9.07 36.86
N ARG A 51 -11.82 10.36 36.97
CA ARG A 51 -10.83 11.42 37.18
C ARG A 51 -10.24 11.46 38.59
N ASP A 52 -10.85 10.76 39.53
CA ASP A 52 -10.31 10.62 40.90
C ASP A 52 -9.30 9.46 40.97
N GLU A 53 -9.38 8.52 40.01
CA GLU A 53 -8.48 7.36 39.89
C GLU A 53 -7.33 7.59 38.90
N TYR A 54 -7.59 8.35 37.81
CA TYR A 54 -6.65 8.58 36.73
C TYR A 54 -6.32 10.06 36.54
N ASP A 55 -5.04 10.39 36.35
CA ASP A 55 -4.63 11.74 35.94
C ASP A 55 -4.88 11.91 34.43
N VAL A 56 -6.15 12.16 34.09
CA VAL A 56 -6.59 12.35 32.72
C VAL A 56 -5.89 13.52 32.03
N VAL A 57 -5.49 14.54 32.77
CA VAL A 57 -4.79 15.72 32.24
C VAL A 57 -3.38 15.33 31.79
N ALA A 58 -2.66 14.58 32.61
CA ALA A 58 -1.34 14.07 32.25
C ALA A 58 -1.41 13.13 31.05
N MET A 59 -2.38 12.21 31.03
CA MET A 59 -2.56 11.28 29.90
C MET A 59 -2.84 12.02 28.57
N ILE A 60 -3.69 13.03 28.60
CA ILE A 60 -3.97 13.86 27.42
C ILE A 60 -2.69 14.59 26.97
N HIS A 61 -1.94 15.16 27.91
CA HIS A 61 -0.72 15.89 27.60
C HIS A 61 0.35 14.97 26.94
N GLU A 62 0.54 13.77 27.49
CA GLU A 62 1.45 12.78 26.91
C GLU A 62 1.00 12.35 25.52
N THR A 63 -0.29 12.12 25.31
CA THR A 63 -0.84 11.76 23.99
C THR A 63 -0.62 12.87 22.96
N PHE A 64 -0.76 14.13 23.33
CA PHE A 64 -0.45 15.24 22.42
C PHE A 64 1.04 15.36 22.14
N PHE A 65 1.90 15.08 23.11
CA PHE A 65 3.33 15.04 22.88
C PHE A 65 3.71 13.95 21.87
N ASP A 66 3.16 12.75 22.00
CA ASP A 66 3.37 11.66 21.06
C ASP A 66 2.86 12.02 19.66
N LEU A 67 1.71 12.71 19.58
CA LEU A 67 1.17 13.19 18.31
C LEU A 67 2.11 14.22 17.64
N ASP A 68 2.64 15.17 18.40
CA ASP A 68 3.61 16.15 17.87
C ASP A 68 4.88 15.47 17.35
N VAL A 69 5.35 14.42 18.00
CA VAL A 69 6.48 13.60 17.54
C VAL A 69 6.14 12.88 16.24
N ALA A 70 4.95 12.28 16.15
CA ALA A 70 4.46 11.61 14.94
C ALA A 70 4.32 12.57 13.75
N ILE A 71 3.80 13.79 14.00
CA ILE A 71 3.73 14.85 12.97
C ILE A 71 5.13 15.22 12.47
N GLY A 72 6.11 15.35 13.37
CA GLY A 72 7.50 15.61 13.00
C GLY A 72 8.06 14.53 12.06
N PHE A 73 7.80 13.25 12.35
CA PHE A 73 8.18 12.15 11.45
C PHE A 73 7.48 12.21 10.10
N LEU A 74 6.19 12.56 10.08
CA LEU A 74 5.46 12.74 8.83
C LEU A 74 6.03 13.87 7.97
N GLU A 75 6.41 14.99 8.58
CA GLU A 75 7.04 16.10 7.88
C GLU A 75 8.40 15.71 7.28
N GLU A 76 9.19 14.93 8.00
CA GLU A 76 10.46 14.41 7.49
C GLU A 76 10.23 13.40 6.35
N THR A 77 9.27 12.50 6.50
CA THR A 77 8.98 11.49 5.46
C THR A 77 8.42 12.10 4.18
N LYS A 78 7.65 13.18 4.26
CA LYS A 78 7.18 13.93 3.07
C LYS A 78 8.33 14.48 2.21
N GLN A 79 9.50 14.69 2.78
CA GLN A 79 10.69 15.17 2.04
C GLN A 79 11.42 14.04 1.33
N VAL A 80 11.10 12.78 1.65
CA VAL A 80 11.71 11.61 1.00
C VAL A 80 11.10 11.44 -0.39
N THR A 81 11.91 11.66 -1.39
CA THR A 81 11.51 11.45 -2.79
C THR A 81 11.81 10.02 -3.24
N THR A 82 11.13 9.57 -4.29
CA THR A 82 11.42 8.26 -4.93
C THR A 82 12.87 8.14 -5.41
N ALA A 83 13.50 9.28 -5.73
CA ALA A 83 14.92 9.35 -6.04
C ALA A 83 15.84 9.02 -4.83
N GLN A 84 15.32 8.99 -3.63
CA GLN A 84 16.03 8.61 -2.40
C GLN A 84 15.69 7.21 -1.92
N ASP A 85 14.72 6.54 -2.55
CA ASP A 85 14.37 5.15 -2.24
C ASP A 85 15.35 4.18 -2.91
N ASP A 86 16.43 3.86 -2.18
CA ASP A 86 17.46 2.94 -2.65
C ASP A 86 16.94 1.50 -2.81
N LYS A 87 15.94 1.10 -2.03
CA LYS A 87 15.30 -0.22 -2.14
C LYS A 87 14.55 -0.34 -3.46
N LEU A 88 13.76 0.68 -3.82
CA LEU A 88 13.04 0.72 -5.10
C LEU A 88 14.00 0.82 -6.29
N LYS A 89 15.04 1.65 -6.20
CA LYS A 89 16.08 1.71 -7.23
C LYS A 89 16.71 0.35 -7.47
N LYS A 90 17.11 -0.33 -6.38
CA LYS A 90 17.74 -1.64 -6.46
C LYS A 90 16.82 -2.69 -7.08
N LEU A 91 15.53 -2.66 -6.72
CA LEU A 91 14.51 -3.51 -7.34
C LEU A 91 14.41 -3.24 -8.85
N THR A 92 14.32 -1.98 -9.25
CA THR A 92 14.21 -1.55 -10.64
C THR A 92 15.43 -1.98 -11.46
N GLU A 93 16.64 -1.78 -10.95
CA GLU A 93 17.89 -2.24 -11.57
C GLU A 93 17.89 -3.77 -11.76
N MET A 94 17.48 -4.51 -10.72
CA MET A 94 17.44 -5.96 -10.75
C MET A 94 16.46 -6.45 -11.81
N LEU A 95 15.23 -5.91 -11.84
CA LEU A 95 14.18 -6.30 -12.80
C LEU A 95 14.51 -5.91 -14.26
N SER A 96 15.37 -4.91 -14.45
CA SER A 96 15.89 -4.48 -15.75
C SER A 96 17.09 -5.28 -16.21
N SER A 97 17.71 -6.07 -15.35
CA SER A 97 18.87 -6.89 -15.69
C SER A 97 18.52 -8.03 -16.64
N ASN A 98 19.51 -8.52 -17.38
CA ASN A 98 19.33 -9.65 -18.32
C ASN A 98 18.81 -10.93 -17.63
N GLU A 99 19.10 -11.09 -16.35
CA GLU A 99 18.65 -12.23 -15.55
C GLU A 99 17.12 -12.24 -15.37
N PHE A 100 16.51 -11.06 -15.24
CA PHE A 100 15.09 -10.88 -14.96
C PHE A 100 14.27 -10.40 -16.17
N ALA A 101 14.91 -9.89 -17.23
CA ALA A 101 14.24 -9.22 -18.36
C ALA A 101 13.10 -10.03 -19.00
N ASN A 102 13.25 -11.36 -19.09
CA ASN A 102 12.26 -12.26 -19.69
C ASN A 102 11.66 -13.25 -18.66
N ARG A 103 11.78 -12.98 -17.39
CA ARG A 103 11.29 -13.87 -16.34
C ARG A 103 9.96 -13.36 -15.77
N LYS A 104 9.08 -14.31 -15.44
CA LYS A 104 7.91 -13.99 -14.63
C LYS A 104 8.31 -13.87 -13.17
N VAL A 105 8.00 -12.72 -12.60
CA VAL A 105 8.41 -12.37 -11.24
C VAL A 105 7.17 -12.08 -10.41
N LEU A 106 7.09 -12.72 -9.26
CA LEU A 106 6.12 -12.42 -8.23
C LEU A 106 6.80 -11.64 -7.12
N ILE A 107 6.26 -10.48 -6.77
CA ILE A 107 6.77 -9.62 -5.71
C ILE A 107 5.71 -9.56 -4.62
N PHE A 108 6.07 -9.94 -3.40
CA PHE A 108 5.21 -9.84 -2.24
C PHE A 108 5.56 -8.66 -1.35
N SER A 109 4.54 -7.99 -0.87
CA SER A 109 4.61 -7.01 0.21
C SER A 109 3.43 -7.23 1.17
N GLU A 110 3.62 -6.94 2.45
CA GLU A 110 2.58 -7.07 3.46
C GLU A 110 1.49 -5.98 3.29
N PHE A 111 1.89 -4.79 2.83
CA PHE A 111 1.02 -3.62 2.80
C PHE A 111 0.51 -3.32 1.38
N ALA A 112 -0.81 -3.11 1.27
CA ALA A 112 -1.45 -2.78 -0.01
C ALA A 112 -0.89 -1.50 -0.64
N ASP A 113 -0.59 -0.49 0.17
CA ASP A 113 -0.02 0.77 -0.29
C ASP A 113 1.39 0.59 -0.85
N THR A 114 2.22 -0.24 -0.22
CA THR A 114 3.53 -0.62 -0.75
C THR A 114 3.40 -1.35 -2.08
N VAL A 115 2.42 -2.24 -2.23
CA VAL A 115 2.14 -2.95 -3.48
C VAL A 115 1.83 -1.97 -4.61
N ARG A 116 0.95 -0.98 -4.36
CA ARG A 116 0.57 0.03 -5.34
C ARG A 116 1.74 0.96 -5.67
N TYR A 117 2.45 1.43 -4.64
CA TYR A 117 3.65 2.27 -4.77
C TYR A 117 4.70 1.60 -5.66
N VAL A 118 5.09 0.38 -5.35
CA VAL A 118 6.08 -0.38 -6.12
C VAL A 118 5.62 -0.59 -7.55
N ALA A 119 4.37 -1.05 -7.75
CA ALA A 119 3.85 -1.30 -9.09
C ALA A 119 3.79 -0.01 -9.94
N GLY A 120 3.33 1.10 -9.38
CA GLY A 120 3.28 2.40 -10.05
C GLY A 120 4.66 2.85 -10.52
N HIS A 121 5.65 2.83 -9.62
CA HIS A 121 7.00 3.24 -9.99
C HIS A 121 7.70 2.33 -10.99
N LEU A 122 7.46 1.01 -10.93
CA LEU A 122 7.98 0.10 -11.95
C LEU A 122 7.37 0.38 -13.34
N GLN A 123 6.09 0.76 -13.38
CA GLN A 123 5.42 1.17 -14.63
C GLN A 123 5.98 2.50 -15.15
N GLU A 124 6.16 3.50 -14.29
CA GLU A 124 6.77 4.80 -14.62
C GLU A 124 8.22 4.65 -15.11
N ALA A 125 8.97 3.71 -14.55
CA ALA A 125 10.32 3.36 -15.00
C ALA A 125 10.35 2.61 -16.35
N GLY A 126 9.19 2.41 -16.99
CA GLY A 126 9.08 1.76 -18.29
C GLY A 126 9.26 0.24 -18.27
N ILE A 127 9.06 -0.39 -17.12
CA ILE A 127 9.10 -1.84 -17.01
C ILE A 127 7.78 -2.43 -17.52
N ASP A 128 7.83 -3.18 -18.61
CA ASP A 128 6.65 -3.76 -19.25
C ASP A 128 6.03 -4.91 -18.46
N GLY A 129 4.69 -5.02 -18.57
CA GLY A 129 3.92 -6.13 -18.03
C GLY A 129 3.83 -6.16 -16.51
N VAL A 130 3.91 -5.01 -15.86
CA VAL A 130 3.70 -4.85 -14.41
C VAL A 130 2.22 -4.71 -14.12
N GLU A 131 1.75 -5.47 -13.15
CA GLU A 131 0.39 -5.38 -12.60
C GLU A 131 0.44 -5.59 -11.09
N PHE A 132 -0.57 -5.11 -10.38
CA PHE A 132 -0.70 -5.35 -8.95
C PHE A 132 -2.04 -5.96 -8.57
N LEU A 133 -2.04 -6.65 -7.43
CA LEU A 133 -3.24 -7.24 -6.85
C LEU A 133 -3.19 -7.12 -5.32
N ASP A 134 -4.19 -6.45 -4.78
CA ASP A 134 -4.44 -6.30 -3.35
C ASP A 134 -5.90 -6.63 -3.01
N SER A 135 -6.25 -6.57 -1.73
CA SER A 135 -7.60 -6.89 -1.25
C SER A 135 -8.63 -5.81 -1.60
N VAL A 136 -8.20 -4.58 -1.88
CA VAL A 136 -9.06 -3.39 -1.99
C VAL A 136 -9.29 -2.96 -3.45
N SER A 137 -8.39 -3.33 -4.36
CA SER A 137 -8.38 -2.81 -5.75
C SER A 137 -9.61 -3.14 -6.61
N GLY A 138 -10.54 -3.96 -6.13
CA GLY A 138 -11.72 -4.39 -6.90
C GLY A 138 -11.40 -5.14 -8.21
N LYS A 139 -10.14 -5.43 -8.50
CA LYS A 139 -9.69 -6.13 -9.71
C LYS A 139 -10.19 -7.55 -9.72
N ASN A 140 -10.57 -8.04 -10.89
CA ASN A 140 -10.91 -9.44 -11.05
C ASN A 140 -9.66 -10.31 -10.85
N ARG A 141 -9.54 -10.88 -9.65
CA ARG A 141 -8.42 -11.73 -9.22
C ARG A 141 -8.16 -12.86 -10.21
N ALA A 142 -9.20 -13.54 -10.68
CA ALA A 142 -9.07 -14.67 -11.61
C ALA A 142 -8.49 -14.22 -12.97
N ASP A 143 -8.88 -13.03 -13.46
CA ASP A 143 -8.33 -12.48 -14.70
C ASP A 143 -6.86 -12.12 -14.56
N VAL A 144 -6.48 -11.44 -13.48
CA VAL A 144 -5.08 -11.07 -13.20
C VAL A 144 -4.21 -12.33 -13.13
N ILE A 145 -4.64 -13.36 -12.40
CA ILE A 145 -3.91 -14.61 -12.26
C ILE A 145 -3.79 -15.33 -13.59
N LYS A 146 -4.86 -15.41 -14.38
CA LYS A 146 -4.84 -16.01 -15.70
C LYS A 146 -3.88 -15.29 -16.65
N ARG A 147 -3.78 -13.98 -16.56
CA ARG A 147 -2.83 -13.17 -17.34
C ARG A 147 -1.39 -13.34 -16.86
N PHE A 148 -1.19 -13.55 -15.56
CA PHE A 148 0.14 -13.77 -14.97
C PHE A 148 0.61 -15.23 -15.17
N ALA A 149 -0.23 -16.21 -14.87
CA ALA A 149 0.11 -17.63 -14.93
C ALA A 149 -0.85 -18.40 -15.88
N PRO A 150 -0.83 -18.11 -17.20
CA PRO A 150 -1.82 -18.65 -18.12
C PRO A 150 -1.78 -20.16 -18.26
N TYR A 151 -0.61 -20.78 -18.30
CA TYR A 151 -0.48 -22.21 -18.59
C TYR A 151 -1.13 -23.08 -17.52
N TYR A 152 -1.03 -22.69 -16.27
CA TYR A 152 -1.63 -23.42 -15.14
C TYR A 152 -3.07 -22.98 -14.84
N ASN A 153 -3.59 -21.97 -15.54
CA ASN A 153 -4.96 -21.46 -15.38
C ASN A 153 -5.77 -21.58 -16.69
N GLY A 154 -5.55 -22.65 -17.44
CA GLY A 154 -6.34 -23.00 -18.61
C GLY A 154 -6.22 -22.02 -19.79
N SER A 155 -5.04 -21.44 -20.02
CA SER A 155 -4.79 -20.51 -21.12
C SER A 155 -3.32 -20.61 -21.58
N SER A 156 -2.95 -19.74 -22.51
CA SER A 156 -1.57 -19.58 -22.98
C SER A 156 -1.32 -18.13 -23.36
N THR A 157 -0.05 -17.74 -23.43
CA THR A 157 0.32 -16.37 -23.85
C THR A 157 -0.23 -16.02 -25.24
N PRO A 158 -0.15 -16.89 -26.26
CA PRO A 158 -0.76 -16.61 -27.57
C PRO A 158 -2.28 -16.46 -27.51
N GLN A 159 -2.96 -17.25 -26.69
CA GLN A 159 -4.40 -17.15 -26.53
C GLN A 159 -4.81 -15.84 -25.86
N LEU A 160 -4.10 -15.40 -24.81
CA LEU A 160 -4.33 -14.10 -24.19
C LEU A 160 -4.19 -12.95 -25.19
N GLN A 161 -3.17 -13.02 -26.06
CA GLN A 161 -2.96 -12.01 -27.09
C GLN A 161 -4.08 -12.03 -28.14
N ALA A 162 -4.55 -13.21 -28.56
CA ALA A 162 -5.69 -13.35 -29.46
C ALA A 162 -6.99 -12.78 -28.84
N ASP A 163 -7.15 -12.92 -27.53
CA ASP A 163 -8.27 -12.36 -26.75
C ASP A 163 -8.10 -10.84 -26.46
N GLY A 164 -7.04 -10.19 -26.98
CA GLY A 164 -6.75 -8.78 -26.76
C GLY A 164 -6.24 -8.46 -25.34
N LYS A 165 -5.86 -9.48 -24.59
CA LYS A 165 -5.37 -9.33 -23.21
C LYS A 165 -3.85 -9.26 -23.18
N ARG A 166 -3.31 -8.31 -22.38
CA ARG A 166 -1.87 -8.20 -22.19
C ARG A 166 -1.39 -9.19 -21.13
N PRO A 167 -0.40 -10.04 -21.44
CA PRO A 167 0.24 -10.89 -20.44
C PRO A 167 0.91 -10.04 -19.34
N ILE A 168 0.88 -10.56 -18.12
CA ILE A 168 1.56 -9.96 -16.98
C ILE A 168 2.91 -10.67 -16.81
N ARG A 169 3.98 -9.91 -16.69
CA ARG A 169 5.33 -10.42 -16.43
C ARG A 169 5.71 -10.28 -14.96
N ILE A 170 5.37 -9.15 -14.37
CA ILE A 170 5.63 -8.85 -12.96
C ILE A 170 4.29 -8.65 -12.28
N LEU A 171 4.04 -9.43 -11.24
CA LEU A 171 2.87 -9.27 -10.38
C LEU A 171 3.34 -8.84 -9.00
N VAL A 172 2.90 -7.66 -8.56
CA VAL A 172 3.14 -7.17 -7.19
C VAL A 172 1.87 -7.42 -6.40
N ALA A 173 1.94 -8.11 -5.28
CA ALA A 173 0.74 -8.51 -4.54
C ALA A 173 0.96 -8.59 -3.04
N THR A 174 -0.14 -8.47 -2.30
CA THR A 174 -0.19 -8.82 -0.89
C THR A 174 -0.41 -10.33 -0.74
N ASP A 175 -0.50 -10.78 0.50
CA ASP A 175 -0.81 -12.17 0.88
C ASP A 175 -2.18 -12.68 0.38
N VAL A 176 -3.03 -11.81 -0.18
CA VAL A 176 -4.27 -12.16 -0.89
C VAL A 176 -4.08 -13.30 -1.90
N LEU A 177 -2.84 -13.49 -2.38
CA LEU A 177 -2.47 -14.62 -3.24
C LEU A 177 -2.16 -15.92 -2.50
N SER A 178 -2.16 -15.94 -1.17
CA SER A 178 -1.70 -17.07 -0.38
C SER A 178 -2.61 -18.32 -0.43
N GLU A 179 -3.86 -18.16 -0.86
CA GLU A 179 -4.81 -19.28 -0.84
C GLU A 179 -5.28 -19.71 -2.23
N GLY A 180 -5.01 -20.98 -2.57
CA GLY A 180 -5.66 -21.71 -3.65
C GLY A 180 -5.34 -21.28 -5.07
N LEU A 181 -4.26 -20.52 -5.30
CA LEU A 181 -3.91 -20.01 -6.60
C LEU A 181 -2.74 -20.75 -7.22
N ASN A 182 -2.88 -21.03 -8.52
CA ASN A 182 -1.82 -21.67 -9.29
C ASN A 182 -0.94 -20.61 -9.96
N LEU A 183 0.22 -20.33 -9.35
CA LEU A 183 1.21 -19.35 -9.80
C LEU A 183 2.47 -19.99 -10.35
N GLN A 184 2.41 -21.28 -10.72
CA GLN A 184 3.59 -22.08 -11.12
C GLN A 184 4.29 -21.59 -12.39
N ASP A 185 3.69 -20.67 -13.16
CA ASP A 185 4.38 -19.96 -14.26
C ASP A 185 5.44 -18.98 -13.74
N ALA A 186 5.36 -18.56 -12.47
CA ALA A 186 6.36 -17.70 -11.87
C ALA A 186 7.67 -18.47 -11.64
N CYS A 187 8.76 -17.90 -12.07
CA CYS A 187 10.08 -18.51 -11.90
C CYS A 187 10.99 -17.74 -10.93
N ARG A 188 10.54 -16.60 -10.44
CA ARG A 188 11.23 -15.79 -9.43
C ARG A 188 10.21 -15.24 -8.44
N LEU A 189 10.59 -15.29 -7.17
CA LEU A 189 9.87 -14.71 -6.05
C LEU A 189 10.75 -13.69 -5.35
N ILE A 190 10.19 -12.52 -5.07
CA ILE A 190 10.84 -11.46 -4.30
C ILE A 190 9.93 -11.10 -3.15
N ASN A 191 10.41 -11.26 -1.93
CA ASN A 191 9.78 -10.66 -0.76
C ASN A 191 10.30 -9.24 -0.61
N TYR A 192 9.43 -8.26 -0.86
CA TYR A 192 9.81 -6.85 -0.77
C TYR A 192 9.98 -6.43 0.69
N ASP A 193 9.13 -6.92 1.56
CA ASP A 193 9.23 -6.69 2.99
C ASP A 193 9.77 -7.93 3.71
N ILE A 194 10.37 -7.71 4.89
CA ILE A 194 10.85 -8.79 5.75
C ILE A 194 9.62 -9.36 6.47
N HIS A 195 9.38 -10.65 6.31
CA HIS A 195 8.32 -11.33 7.05
C HIS A 195 8.65 -11.41 8.54
N TRP A 196 7.67 -11.06 9.35
CA TRP A 196 7.70 -11.33 10.78
C TRP A 196 7.31 -12.79 11.00
N ASN A 197 8.31 -13.64 11.27
CA ASN A 197 8.12 -15.00 11.80
C ASN A 197 9.01 -15.16 13.01
#